data_880e85444896d25bf36c21b79e74332f
#
_entry.id   880e85444896d25bf36c21b79e74332f
#
_cell.length_a   1.000
_cell.length_b   1.000
_cell.length_c   1.000
_cell.angle_alpha   90.00
_cell.angle_beta   90.00
_cell.angle_gamma   90.00
#
_symmetry.space_group_name_H-M   'P 1'
#
loop_
_entity.id
_entity.type
_entity.pdbx_description
1 polymer ?
#
loop_
_entity_poly.entity_id
_entity_poly.type
_entity_poly.pdbx_seq_one_letter_code
_entity_poly.pdbx_strand_id
1 'polypeptide(L)'
;MTAAANDFLNSLDDSQKQTASFEFAGDERYKWAYTPIEREGLRLREMNDAQRKAAFTMMETGYSAQGAATAHRIIELETILGEWEEISDNISQWERNTDRYWFSVFGTPGSVDEPWGFRVGGHHIGLTANIVGGEHVAILPLFFGANPAVIRH
;
A
#
# COMPACT_ATOMS: atom_id res chain seq x y z
N MET A 1 3.10 -6.46 -13.00
CA MET A 1 1.95 -6.41 -12.06
C MET A 1 1.43 -7.82 -11.76
N THR A 2 0.89 -8.57 -12.73
CA THR A 2 0.27 -9.90 -12.50
C THR A 2 1.15 -10.88 -11.73
N ALA A 3 2.40 -11.11 -12.15
CA ALA A 3 3.32 -11.99 -11.45
C ALA A 3 3.53 -11.55 -10.00
N ALA A 4 3.83 -10.27 -9.77
CA ALA A 4 4.07 -9.74 -8.43
C ALA A 4 2.84 -9.83 -7.50
N ALA A 5 1.62 -9.61 -8.03
CA ALA A 5 0.39 -9.77 -7.25
C ALA A 5 0.13 -11.24 -6.89
N ASN A 6 0.38 -12.17 -7.84
CA ASN A 6 0.30 -13.60 -7.56
C ASN A 6 1.37 -14.06 -6.56
N ASP A 7 2.61 -13.60 -6.69
CA ASP A 7 3.69 -13.92 -5.76
C ASP A 7 3.35 -13.42 -4.34
N PHE A 8 2.81 -12.21 -4.22
CA PHE A 8 2.31 -11.70 -2.95
C PHE A 8 1.23 -12.61 -2.37
N LEU A 9 0.13 -12.89 -3.10
CA LEU A 9 -0.96 -13.73 -2.60
C LEU A 9 -0.50 -15.16 -2.28
N ASN A 10 0.43 -15.72 -3.06
CA ASN A 10 0.96 -17.07 -2.83
C ASN A 10 1.89 -17.16 -1.62
N SER A 11 2.45 -16.04 -1.18
CA SER A 11 3.27 -15.96 0.05
C SER A 11 2.45 -15.96 1.33
N LEU A 12 1.14 -15.69 1.25
CA LEU A 12 0.23 -15.54 2.37
C LEU A 12 -0.37 -16.87 2.82
N ASP A 13 -0.62 -17.00 4.12
CA ASP A 13 -1.50 -18.06 4.63
C ASP A 13 -2.98 -17.77 4.29
N ASP A 14 -3.86 -18.73 4.55
CA ASP A 14 -5.28 -18.62 4.18
C ASP A 14 -5.99 -17.45 4.86
N SER A 15 -5.68 -17.16 6.12
CA SER A 15 -6.26 -16.05 6.86
C SER A 15 -5.79 -14.69 6.32
N GLN A 16 -4.49 -14.57 6.08
CA GLN A 16 -3.89 -13.37 5.49
C GLN A 16 -4.42 -13.13 4.06
N LYS A 17 -4.54 -14.20 3.28
CA LYS A 17 -5.09 -14.13 1.92
C LYS A 17 -6.55 -13.65 1.93
N GLN A 18 -7.36 -14.14 2.87
CA GLN A 18 -8.75 -13.66 3.04
C GLN A 18 -8.79 -12.17 3.39
N THR A 19 -7.89 -11.71 4.27
CA THR A 19 -7.78 -10.29 4.67
C THR A 19 -7.31 -9.40 3.52
N ALA A 20 -6.44 -9.90 2.65
CA ALA A 20 -5.87 -9.14 1.53
C ALA A 20 -6.75 -9.12 0.28
N SER A 21 -7.75 -10.02 0.14
CA SER A 21 -8.49 -10.25 -1.11
C SER A 21 -9.91 -9.75 -1.03
N PHE A 22 -10.34 -9.05 -2.09
CA PHE A 22 -11.66 -8.44 -2.21
C PHE A 22 -12.25 -8.67 -3.61
N GLU A 23 -13.58 -8.62 -3.69
CA GLU A 23 -14.29 -8.55 -4.97
C GLU A 23 -13.92 -7.25 -5.71
N PHE A 24 -13.61 -7.34 -7.02
CA PHE A 24 -13.28 -6.15 -7.81
C PHE A 24 -14.45 -5.16 -7.90
N ALA A 25 -15.66 -5.65 -8.04
CA ALA A 25 -16.87 -4.82 -8.11
C ALA A 25 -17.34 -4.28 -6.74
N GLY A 26 -16.69 -4.71 -5.64
CA GLY A 26 -17.05 -4.30 -4.29
C GLY A 26 -16.72 -2.84 -3.97
N ASP A 27 -17.42 -2.27 -3.01
CA ASP A 27 -17.26 -0.86 -2.60
C ASP A 27 -15.89 -0.56 -2.01
N GLU A 28 -15.19 -1.56 -1.46
CA GLU A 28 -13.90 -1.38 -0.81
C GLU A 28 -12.85 -0.81 -1.77
N ARG A 29 -12.91 -1.17 -3.04
CA ARG A 29 -11.97 -0.68 -4.06
C ARG A 29 -12.00 0.85 -4.23
N TYR A 30 -13.13 1.49 -3.96
CA TYR A 30 -13.30 2.95 -4.10
C TYR A 30 -12.88 3.73 -2.85
N LYS A 31 -12.67 3.05 -1.72
CA LYS A 31 -12.25 3.71 -0.49
C LYS A 31 -10.76 3.98 -0.53
N TRP A 32 -10.37 5.24 -0.35
CA TRP A 32 -8.98 5.63 -0.18
C TRP A 32 -8.86 6.82 0.78
N ALA A 33 -7.75 6.92 1.44
CA ALA A 33 -7.41 8.05 2.31
C ALA A 33 -5.90 8.23 2.34
N TYR A 34 -5.43 9.43 2.59
CA TYR A 34 -4.01 9.75 2.76
C TYR A 34 -3.63 9.99 4.23
N THR A 35 -4.61 10.11 5.11
CA THR A 35 -4.43 10.28 6.55
C THR A 35 -4.11 8.94 7.23
N PRO A 36 -3.53 8.92 8.45
CA PRO A 36 -3.10 7.67 9.12
C PRO A 36 -4.24 6.90 9.80
N ILE A 37 -5.41 6.80 9.14
CA ILE A 37 -6.56 6.02 9.62
C ILE A 37 -6.40 4.53 9.33
N GLU A 38 -7.15 3.69 10.05
CA GLU A 38 -7.26 2.25 9.75
C GLU A 38 -7.93 2.03 8.39
N ARG A 39 -7.52 0.96 7.70
CA ARG A 39 -8.02 0.55 6.38
C ARG A 39 -8.24 -0.94 6.34
N GLU A 40 -9.06 -1.38 5.41
CA GLU A 40 -9.16 -2.78 5.03
C GLU A 40 -7.95 -3.21 4.18
N GLY A 41 -7.59 -4.48 4.28
CA GLY A 41 -6.42 -5.08 3.63
C GLY A 41 -5.42 -5.62 4.63
N LEU A 42 -4.44 -6.34 4.14
CA LEU A 42 -3.38 -6.93 4.97
C LEU A 42 -2.31 -5.86 5.28
N ARG A 43 -2.06 -5.67 6.56
CA ARG A 43 -1.14 -4.66 7.09
C ARG A 43 0.29 -5.20 7.13
N LEU A 44 1.29 -4.37 6.86
CA LEU A 44 2.70 -4.80 6.90
C LEU A 44 3.11 -5.44 8.23
N ARG A 45 2.58 -4.99 9.37
CA ARG A 45 2.90 -5.60 10.68
C ARG A 45 2.43 -7.05 10.83
N GLU A 46 1.48 -7.48 10.02
CA GLU A 46 0.94 -8.84 10.01
C GLU A 46 1.69 -9.77 9.05
N MET A 47 2.73 -9.26 8.39
CA MET A 47 3.54 -9.96 7.41
C MET A 47 4.92 -10.30 7.96
N ASN A 48 5.44 -11.47 7.62
CA ASN A 48 6.86 -11.79 7.78
C ASN A 48 7.72 -11.11 6.70
N ASP A 49 9.04 -11.19 6.80
CA ASP A 49 9.98 -10.49 5.91
C ASP A 49 9.81 -10.90 4.43
N ALA A 50 9.54 -12.17 4.15
CA ALA A 50 9.34 -12.64 2.77
C ALA A 50 8.03 -12.08 2.18
N GLN A 51 6.97 -12.03 2.97
CA GLN A 51 5.68 -11.46 2.61
C GLN A 51 5.77 -9.94 2.41
N ARG A 52 6.48 -9.23 3.31
CA ARG A 52 6.75 -7.78 3.17
C ARG A 52 7.49 -7.49 1.87
N LYS A 53 8.51 -8.29 1.54
CA LYS A 53 9.24 -8.16 0.28
C LYS A 53 8.33 -8.33 -0.93
N ALA A 54 7.47 -9.35 -0.92
CA ALA A 54 6.50 -9.59 -2.01
C ALA A 54 5.49 -8.44 -2.13
N ALA A 55 4.99 -7.92 -1.00
CA ALA A 55 4.09 -6.77 -0.95
C ALA A 55 4.73 -5.51 -1.57
N PHE A 56 5.96 -5.19 -1.18
CA PHE A 56 6.69 -4.07 -1.76
C PHE A 56 7.01 -4.27 -3.24
N THR A 57 7.36 -5.49 -3.66
CA THR A 57 7.56 -5.80 -5.09
C THR A 57 6.25 -5.55 -5.88
N MET A 58 5.09 -5.92 -5.34
CA MET A 58 3.80 -5.62 -5.96
C MET A 58 3.56 -4.10 -6.02
N MET A 59 3.78 -3.37 -4.95
CA MET A 59 3.67 -1.90 -4.90
C MET A 59 4.53 -1.23 -5.98
N GLU A 60 5.79 -1.63 -6.09
CA GLU A 60 6.76 -1.07 -7.03
C GLU A 60 6.33 -1.21 -8.48
N THR A 61 5.57 -2.27 -8.82
CA THR A 61 5.06 -2.42 -10.19
C THR A 61 4.05 -1.32 -10.61
N GLY A 62 3.46 -0.62 -9.65
CA GLY A 62 2.54 0.51 -9.89
C GLY A 62 3.25 1.85 -10.12
N TYR A 63 4.57 1.89 -10.03
CA TYR A 63 5.37 3.12 -10.12
C TYR A 63 6.48 3.03 -11.17
N SER A 64 7.03 4.17 -11.54
CA SER A 64 8.37 4.23 -12.12
C SER A 64 9.43 3.94 -11.04
N ALA A 65 10.67 3.66 -11.42
CA ALA A 65 11.76 3.47 -10.46
C ALA A 65 11.91 4.66 -9.48
N GLN A 66 11.77 5.89 -9.97
CA GLN A 66 11.79 7.09 -9.14
C GLN A 66 10.58 7.16 -8.21
N GLY A 67 9.39 6.79 -8.71
CA GLY A 67 8.16 6.74 -7.90
C GLY A 67 8.25 5.71 -6.78
N ALA A 68 8.76 4.51 -7.06
CA ALA A 68 8.99 3.47 -6.07
C ALA A 68 9.96 3.95 -4.96
N ALA A 69 11.11 4.54 -5.35
CA ALA A 69 12.05 5.12 -4.40
C ALA A 69 11.41 6.23 -3.54
N THR A 70 10.53 7.04 -4.13
CA THR A 70 9.78 8.08 -3.40
C THR A 70 8.79 7.46 -2.41
N ALA A 71 8.07 6.41 -2.80
CA ALA A 71 7.15 5.71 -1.91
C ALA A 71 7.85 5.15 -0.68
N HIS A 72 8.99 4.47 -0.86
CA HIS A 72 9.79 3.96 0.26
C HIS A 72 10.23 5.07 1.21
N ARG A 73 10.73 6.21 0.68
CA ARG A 73 11.12 7.35 1.51
C ARG A 73 9.94 7.95 2.29
N ILE A 74 8.75 7.99 1.70
CA ILE A 74 7.55 8.47 2.41
C ILE A 74 7.22 7.53 3.59
N ILE A 75 7.34 6.23 3.40
CA ILE A 75 7.15 5.24 4.48
C ILE A 75 8.18 5.45 5.61
N GLU A 76 9.45 5.68 5.25
CA GLU A 76 10.53 5.92 6.22
C GLU A 76 10.33 7.23 7.02
N LEU A 77 9.63 8.23 6.47
CA LEU A 77 9.32 9.46 7.18
C LEU A 77 8.47 9.25 8.45
N GLU A 78 7.73 8.14 8.55
CA GLU A 78 6.98 7.83 9.78
C GLU A 78 7.88 7.72 11.02
N THR A 79 9.08 7.16 10.86
CA THR A 79 10.07 7.10 11.95
C THR A 79 10.52 8.50 12.35
N ILE A 80 10.89 9.31 11.37
CA ILE A 80 11.36 10.69 11.61
C ILE A 80 10.25 11.54 12.22
N LEU A 81 9.02 11.38 11.74
CA LEU A 81 7.86 12.09 12.27
C LEU A 81 7.59 11.72 13.73
N GLY A 82 7.65 10.42 14.07
CA GLY A 82 7.48 9.94 15.43
C GLY A 82 8.52 10.53 16.37
N GLU A 83 9.79 10.46 16.03
CA GLU A 83 10.88 11.05 16.81
C GLU A 83 10.71 12.58 16.97
N TRP A 84 10.31 13.28 15.91
CA TRP A 84 10.09 14.72 15.97
C TRP A 84 8.90 15.09 16.84
N GLU A 85 7.79 14.35 16.79
CA GLU A 85 6.61 14.54 17.64
C GLU A 85 6.96 14.34 19.13
N GLU A 86 7.78 13.34 19.47
CA GLU A 86 8.27 13.09 20.82
C GLU A 86 9.16 14.24 21.33
N ILE A 87 10.15 14.68 20.54
CA ILE A 87 11.08 15.76 20.92
C ILE A 87 10.35 17.10 21.08
N SER A 88 9.35 17.39 20.25
CA SER A 88 8.61 18.65 20.26
C SER A 88 7.45 18.69 21.27
N ASP A 89 7.24 17.62 22.03
CA ASP A 89 6.08 17.43 22.92
C ASP A 89 4.73 17.69 22.23
N ASN A 90 4.68 17.37 20.93
CA ASN A 90 3.50 17.51 20.08
C ASN A 90 3.03 16.14 19.59
N ILE A 91 2.81 15.25 20.54
CA ILE A 91 2.45 13.86 20.27
C ILE A 91 1.09 13.80 19.60
N SER A 92 1.08 13.22 18.39
CA SER A 92 -0.15 12.95 17.64
C SER A 92 -0.97 11.84 18.33
N GLN A 93 -2.29 11.91 18.15
CA GLN A 93 -3.18 10.77 18.48
C GLN A 93 -2.94 9.52 17.60
N TRP A 94 -2.16 9.68 16.53
CA TRP A 94 -1.88 8.63 15.54
C TRP A 94 -0.55 7.96 15.85
N GLU A 95 -0.57 6.62 15.89
CA GLU A 95 0.66 5.83 15.95
C GLU A 95 1.52 6.10 14.70
N ARG A 96 2.79 6.47 14.88
CA ARG A 96 3.77 6.64 13.80
C ARG A 96 4.57 5.36 13.65
N ASN A 97 4.32 4.64 12.56
CA ASN A 97 4.98 3.35 12.34
C ASN A 97 5.06 3.03 10.85
N THR A 98 6.25 2.63 10.39
CA THR A 98 6.53 2.24 9.00
C THR A 98 5.80 0.99 8.56
N ASP A 99 5.19 0.23 9.48
CA ASP A 99 4.41 -0.98 9.18
C ASP A 99 2.89 -0.74 9.13
N ARG A 100 2.44 0.51 9.24
CA ARG A 100 1.04 0.94 9.08
C ARG A 100 0.69 1.28 7.64
N TYR A 101 0.97 0.33 6.74
CA TYR A 101 0.59 0.36 5.34
C TYR A 101 -0.17 -0.92 5.00
N TRP A 102 -1.25 -0.80 4.24
CA TRP A 102 -2.19 -1.87 3.92
C TRP A 102 -2.13 -2.22 2.45
N PHE A 103 -2.20 -3.51 2.18
CA PHE A 103 -2.13 -4.09 0.85
C PHE A 103 -3.41 -4.87 0.57
N SER A 104 -4.07 -4.57 -0.54
CA SER A 104 -5.32 -5.20 -0.96
C SER A 104 -5.23 -5.61 -2.43
N VAL A 105 -5.80 -6.76 -2.75
CA VAL A 105 -5.93 -7.25 -4.12
C VAL A 105 -7.42 -7.41 -4.42
N PHE A 106 -7.87 -6.92 -5.56
CA PHE A 106 -9.26 -6.91 -6.01
C PHE A 106 -9.41 -7.79 -7.24
N GLY A 107 -10.30 -8.78 -7.19
CA GLY A 107 -10.47 -9.75 -8.27
C GLY A 107 -9.31 -10.75 -8.37
N THR A 108 -9.13 -11.35 -9.55
CA THR A 108 -8.14 -12.40 -9.78
C THR A 108 -6.98 -11.88 -10.63
N PRO A 109 -5.76 -11.75 -10.07
CA PRO A 109 -4.60 -11.29 -10.84
C PRO A 109 -4.31 -12.15 -12.06
N GLY A 110 -4.25 -11.50 -13.23
CA GLY A 110 -3.99 -12.15 -14.52
C GLY A 110 -5.25 -12.55 -15.28
N SER A 111 -6.45 -12.37 -14.73
CA SER A 111 -7.68 -12.54 -15.50
C SER A 111 -7.71 -11.56 -16.68
N VAL A 112 -8.14 -12.05 -17.84
CA VAL A 112 -8.39 -11.25 -19.05
C VAL A 112 -9.90 -11.01 -19.24
N ASP A 113 -10.73 -11.88 -18.70
CA ASP A 113 -12.18 -11.82 -18.84
C ASP A 113 -12.79 -10.85 -17.80
N GLU A 114 -12.22 -10.84 -16.60
CA GLU A 114 -12.67 -10.00 -15.49
C GLU A 114 -11.58 -9.01 -15.11
N PRO A 115 -11.94 -7.76 -14.79
CA PRO A 115 -10.97 -6.80 -14.30
C PRO A 115 -10.43 -7.21 -12.93
N TRP A 116 -9.19 -6.83 -12.66
CA TRP A 116 -8.56 -6.99 -11.36
C TRP A 116 -7.72 -5.78 -11.00
N GLY A 117 -7.23 -5.72 -9.78
CA GLY A 117 -6.38 -4.61 -9.37
C GLY A 117 -5.74 -4.84 -8.02
N PHE A 118 -4.97 -3.85 -7.57
CA PHE A 118 -4.45 -3.83 -6.21
C PHE A 118 -4.40 -2.40 -5.68
N ARG A 119 -4.43 -2.28 -4.36
CA ARG A 119 -4.29 -1.01 -3.65
C ARG A 119 -3.19 -1.11 -2.60
N VAL A 120 -2.40 -0.05 -2.50
CA VAL A 120 -1.51 0.21 -1.39
C VAL A 120 -1.90 1.54 -0.76
N GLY A 121 -2.14 1.55 0.53
CA GLY A 121 -2.57 2.73 1.24
C GLY A 121 -1.95 2.85 2.62
N GLY A 122 -1.64 4.07 3.01
CA GLY A 122 -1.09 4.41 4.31
C GLY A 122 -1.02 5.92 4.49
N HIS A 123 -0.31 6.38 5.52
CA HIS A 123 -0.08 7.80 5.68
C HIS A 123 0.70 8.35 4.48
N HIS A 124 0.14 9.31 3.80
CA HIS A 124 0.70 9.99 2.63
C HIS A 124 1.03 9.10 1.41
N ILE A 125 0.51 7.87 1.38
CA ILE A 125 0.53 7.01 0.18
C ILE A 125 -0.89 6.55 -0.15
N GLY A 126 -1.26 6.74 -1.42
CA GLY A 126 -2.43 6.13 -2.03
C GLY A 126 -2.09 5.69 -3.45
N LEU A 127 -2.12 4.39 -3.69
CA LEU A 127 -1.92 3.79 -5.00
C LEU A 127 -3.05 2.79 -5.24
N THR A 128 -3.81 2.98 -6.30
CA THR A 128 -4.75 1.97 -6.79
C THR A 128 -4.47 1.69 -8.26
N ALA A 129 -4.07 0.47 -8.57
CA ALA A 129 -3.89 -0.03 -9.92
C ALA A 129 -5.10 -0.85 -10.34
N ASN A 130 -5.65 -0.58 -11.50
CA ASN A 130 -6.76 -1.34 -12.10
C ASN A 130 -6.32 -1.86 -13.46
N ILE A 131 -6.51 -3.14 -13.70
CA ILE A 131 -6.11 -3.83 -14.91
C ILE A 131 -7.35 -4.44 -15.59
N VAL A 132 -7.54 -4.14 -16.86
CA VAL A 132 -8.69 -4.59 -17.67
C VAL A 132 -8.19 -5.26 -18.94
N GLY A 133 -8.75 -6.41 -19.26
CA GLY A 133 -8.38 -7.17 -20.46
C GLY A 133 -6.92 -7.66 -20.48
N GLY A 134 -6.28 -7.70 -19.32
CA GLY A 134 -4.89 -8.12 -19.17
C GLY A 134 -3.82 -7.11 -19.63
N GLU A 135 -4.20 -6.02 -20.29
CA GLU A 135 -3.28 -5.06 -20.91
C GLU A 135 -3.55 -3.59 -20.60
N HIS A 136 -4.79 -3.21 -20.35
CA HIS A 136 -5.13 -1.81 -20.03
C HIS A 136 -4.94 -1.55 -18.54
N VAL A 137 -4.07 -0.60 -18.21
CA VAL A 137 -3.73 -0.25 -16.82
C VAL A 137 -4.14 1.18 -16.54
N ALA A 138 -4.92 1.38 -15.47
CA ALA A 138 -5.22 2.68 -14.91
C ALA A 138 -4.72 2.77 -13.47
N ILE A 139 -3.89 3.76 -13.17
CA ILE A 139 -3.37 4.03 -11.81
C ILE A 139 -4.12 5.25 -11.26
N LEU A 140 -5.22 5.02 -10.56
CA LEU A 140 -6.09 6.05 -9.98
C LEU A 140 -6.85 5.51 -8.75
N PRO A 141 -6.86 6.23 -7.61
CA PRO A 141 -6.04 7.40 -7.32
C PRO A 141 -4.54 7.06 -7.19
N LEU A 142 -3.71 8.07 -7.46
CA LEU A 142 -2.28 8.05 -7.18
C LEU A 142 -1.95 9.30 -6.35
N PHE A 143 -1.45 9.09 -5.12
CA PHE A 143 -1.14 10.17 -4.20
C PHE A 143 0.18 9.93 -3.48
N PHE A 144 1.00 10.96 -3.43
CA PHE A 144 2.17 11.09 -2.58
C PHE A 144 2.09 12.36 -1.75
N GLY A 145 2.38 12.25 -0.47
CA GLY A 145 2.58 13.37 0.44
C GLY A 145 3.86 13.20 1.24
N ALA A 146 4.20 14.19 2.04
CA ALA A 146 5.32 14.14 2.95
C ALA A 146 4.97 14.84 4.27
N ASN A 147 5.26 14.17 5.39
CA ASN A 147 5.18 14.75 6.72
C ASN A 147 6.32 14.13 7.57
N PRO A 148 7.29 14.93 8.02
CA PRO A 148 7.44 16.37 7.76
C PRO A 148 7.81 16.67 6.29
N ALA A 149 7.35 17.81 5.78
CA ALA A 149 7.70 18.25 4.43
C ALA A 149 9.15 18.78 4.33
N VAL A 150 9.73 19.15 5.46
CA VAL A 150 11.11 19.64 5.60
C VAL A 150 11.69 19.09 6.89
N ILE A 151 12.81 18.37 6.78
CA ILE A 151 13.60 17.95 7.94
C ILE A 151 14.53 19.12 8.29
N ARG A 152 14.38 19.67 9.51
CA ARG A 152 15.27 20.70 10.05
C ARG A 152 16.24 20.03 11.02
N HIS A 153 17.50 20.16 10.75
CA HIS A 153 18.62 19.72 11.60
C HIS A 153 18.86 20.74 12.70
#